data_223a1a5c0382979d7735e32acd847210
#
_entry.id   223a1a5c0382979d7735e32acd847210
#
_cell.length_a   1.000
_cell.length_b   1.000
_cell.length_c   1.000
_cell.angle_alpha   90.00
_cell.angle_beta   90.00
_cell.angle_gamma   90.00
#
_symmetry.space_group_name_H-M   'P 1'
#
loop_
_entity.id
_entity.type
_entity.pdbx_description
1 polymer ?
#
loop_
_entity_poly.entity_id
_entity_poly.type
_entity_poly.pdbx_seq_one_letter_code
_entity_poly.pdbx_strand_id
1 'polypeptide(L)'
;MEALIAELKVKIISVLSLLDVTPEDIGDDDRFVGGDLGIDSIDVLELVLMLEKDYGVKIESKEMGMEAFASVRAMAGFVGKNRIK
;
A
#
# COMPACT_ATOMS: atom_id res chain seq x y z
N MET A 1 -8.28 11.92 2.89
CA MET A 1 -7.17 11.29 2.17
C MET A 1 -5.89 11.21 3.00
N GLU A 2 -5.48 12.28 3.65
CA GLU A 2 -4.26 12.27 4.48
C GLU A 2 -4.32 11.27 5.63
N ALA A 3 -5.45 11.15 6.28
CA ALA A 3 -5.62 10.18 7.36
C ALA A 3 -5.47 8.75 6.85
N LEU A 4 -6.01 8.46 5.67
CA LEU A 4 -5.90 7.14 5.06
C LEU A 4 -4.46 6.86 4.62
N ILE A 5 -3.77 7.86 4.07
CA ILE A 5 -2.36 7.72 3.69
C ILE A 5 -1.52 7.36 4.93
N ALA A 6 -1.73 8.06 6.03
CA ALA A 6 -1.00 7.80 7.27
C ALA A 6 -1.30 6.39 7.80
N GLU A 7 -2.57 5.99 7.76
CA GLU A 7 -2.98 4.66 8.19
C GLU A 7 -2.32 3.57 7.33
N LEU A 8 -2.31 3.76 6.01
CA LEU A 8 -1.69 2.81 5.10
C LEU A 8 -0.19 2.68 5.35
N LYS A 9 0.50 3.78 5.62
CA LYS A 9 1.93 3.73 5.92
C LYS A 9 2.21 2.87 7.15
N VAL A 10 1.41 3.02 8.19
CA VAL A 10 1.54 2.21 9.40
C VAL A 10 1.27 0.73 9.10
N LYS A 11 0.23 0.45 8.34
CA LYS A 11 -0.12 -0.93 7.97
C LYS A 11 0.96 -1.59 7.12
N ILE A 12 1.53 -0.85 6.16
CA ILE A 12 2.61 -1.35 5.31
C ILE A 12 3.81 -1.76 6.18
N ILE A 13 4.22 -0.88 7.08
CA ILE A 13 5.33 -1.15 7.98
C ILE A 13 5.07 -2.40 8.83
N SER A 14 3.85 -2.51 9.36
CA SER A 14 3.46 -3.64 10.18
C SER A 14 3.42 -4.95 9.40
N VAL A 15 2.77 -4.94 8.25
CA VAL A 15 2.60 -6.14 7.41
C VAL A 15 3.94 -6.66 6.90
N LEU A 16 4.81 -5.76 6.48
CA LEU A 16 6.11 -6.13 5.91
C LEU A 16 7.22 -6.19 6.95
N SER A 17 6.90 -5.92 8.21
CA SER A 17 7.88 -5.94 9.31
C SER A 17 9.10 -5.05 9.03
N LEU A 18 8.86 -3.83 8.58
CA LEU A 18 9.92 -2.87 8.26
C LEU A 18 10.40 -2.19 9.55
N LEU A 19 11.29 -2.87 10.26
CA LEU A 19 11.69 -2.47 11.61
C LEU A 19 12.42 -1.12 11.68
N ASP A 20 13.13 -0.76 10.63
CA ASP A 20 13.93 0.47 10.61
C ASP A 20 13.25 1.60 9.84
N VAL A 21 11.97 1.45 9.51
CA VAL A 21 11.22 2.42 8.72
C VAL A 21 10.10 3.02 9.57
N THR A 22 10.00 4.35 9.55
CA THR A 22 8.89 5.05 10.19
C THR A 22 7.95 5.57 9.10
N PRO A 23 6.70 5.94 9.44
CA PRO A 23 5.79 6.52 8.43
C PRO A 23 6.38 7.73 7.72
N GLU A 24 7.19 8.53 8.39
CA GLU A 24 7.83 9.71 7.80
C GLU A 24 8.85 9.34 6.72
N ASP A 25 9.39 8.12 6.78
CA ASP A 25 10.37 7.65 5.79
C ASP A 25 9.72 7.26 4.47
N ILE A 26 8.40 7.13 4.44
CA ILE A 26 7.66 6.74 3.24
C ILE A 26 7.04 8.00 2.63
N GLY A 27 7.55 8.41 1.47
CA GLY A 27 6.98 9.56 0.76
C GLY A 27 5.65 9.18 0.11
N ASP A 28 4.68 10.10 0.16
CA ASP A 28 3.33 9.84 -0.37
C ASP A 28 3.34 9.51 -1.85
N ASP A 29 4.19 10.17 -2.61
CA ASP A 29 4.26 10.05 -4.06
C ASP A 29 5.50 9.27 -4.54
N ASP A 30 6.29 8.74 -3.61
CA ASP A 30 7.49 8.00 -3.97
C ASP A 30 7.12 6.66 -4.61
N ARG A 31 7.97 6.22 -5.53
CA ARG A 31 7.82 4.94 -6.18
C ARG A 31 7.81 3.84 -5.11
N PHE A 32 6.75 3.05 -5.10
CA PHE A 32 6.54 2.07 -4.04
C PHE A 32 7.30 0.77 -4.30
N VAL A 33 6.97 0.08 -5.39
CA VAL A 33 7.63 -1.17 -5.75
C VAL A 33 8.91 -0.85 -6.51
N GLY A 34 10.02 -1.45 -6.08
CA GLY A 34 11.32 -1.19 -6.70
C GLY A 34 11.95 0.14 -6.31
N GLY A 35 11.41 0.81 -5.29
CA GLY A 35 11.97 2.05 -4.76
C GLY A 35 12.95 1.79 -3.64
N ASP A 36 13.22 2.85 -2.86
CA ASP A 36 14.22 2.82 -1.78
C ASP A 36 13.90 1.85 -0.64
N LEU A 37 12.63 1.49 -0.47
CA LEU A 37 12.21 0.57 0.59
C LEU A 37 12.51 -0.88 0.27
N GLY A 38 12.90 -1.20 -0.95
CA GLY A 38 13.20 -2.57 -1.35
C GLY A 38 11.98 -3.48 -1.41
N ILE A 39 10.81 -2.91 -1.62
CA ILE A 39 9.56 -3.69 -1.72
C ILE A 39 9.54 -4.42 -3.06
N ASP A 40 9.33 -5.73 -3.02
CA ASP A 40 9.29 -6.56 -4.21
C ASP A 40 7.89 -7.17 -4.42
N SER A 41 7.76 -8.05 -5.42
CA SER A 41 6.46 -8.64 -5.76
C SER A 41 5.90 -9.56 -4.67
N ILE A 42 6.77 -10.16 -3.84
CA ILE A 42 6.31 -10.99 -2.72
C ILE A 42 5.67 -10.10 -1.66
N ASP A 43 6.31 -8.95 -1.38
CA ASP A 43 5.78 -7.97 -0.43
C ASP A 43 4.43 -7.44 -0.92
N VAL A 44 4.28 -7.23 -2.24
CA VAL A 44 3.03 -6.77 -2.82
C VAL A 44 1.91 -7.76 -2.56
N LEU A 45 2.18 -9.06 -2.63
CA LEU A 45 1.17 -10.08 -2.32
C LEU A 45 0.65 -9.95 -0.89
N GLU A 46 1.55 -9.70 0.05
CA GLU A 46 1.16 -9.47 1.44
C GLU A 46 0.23 -8.27 1.56
N LEU A 47 0.53 -7.19 0.84
CA LEU A 47 -0.28 -5.98 0.86
C LEU A 47 -1.63 -6.19 0.18
N VAL A 48 -1.68 -6.98 -0.89
CA VAL A 48 -2.95 -7.33 -1.56
C VAL A 48 -3.87 -8.01 -0.55
N LEU A 49 -3.36 -8.96 0.21
CA LEU A 49 -4.15 -9.66 1.22
C LEU A 49 -4.61 -8.72 2.32
N MET A 50 -3.76 -7.78 2.73
CA MET A 50 -4.11 -6.79 3.74
C MET A 50 -5.26 -5.89 3.26
N LEU A 51 -5.18 -5.41 2.03
CA LEU A 51 -6.23 -4.55 1.47
C LEU A 51 -7.56 -5.29 1.38
N GLU A 52 -7.54 -6.56 1.01
CA GLU A 52 -8.76 -7.35 0.95
C GLU A 52 -9.36 -7.57 2.33
N LYS A 53 -8.52 -7.93 3.29
CA LYS A 53 -8.96 -8.24 4.65
C LYS A 53 -9.44 -7.00 5.41
N ASP A 54 -8.68 -5.92 5.36
CA ASP A 54 -8.93 -4.74 6.17
C ASP A 54 -9.91 -3.76 5.54
N TYR A 55 -9.95 -3.68 4.22
CA TYR A 55 -10.77 -2.69 3.51
C TYR A 55 -11.78 -3.30 2.55
N GLY A 56 -11.73 -4.61 2.35
CA GLY A 56 -12.60 -5.27 1.40
C GLY A 56 -12.28 -4.90 -0.05
N VAL A 57 -11.04 -4.48 -0.32
CA VAL A 57 -10.59 -4.09 -1.64
C VAL A 57 -9.94 -5.29 -2.33
N LYS A 58 -10.43 -5.65 -3.51
CA LYS A 58 -9.89 -6.77 -4.27
C LYS A 58 -9.07 -6.29 -5.46
N ILE A 59 -7.87 -6.81 -5.58
CA ILE A 59 -7.01 -6.56 -6.74
C ILE A 59 -7.19 -7.76 -7.67
N GLU A 60 -7.94 -7.57 -8.74
CA GLU A 60 -8.34 -8.68 -9.63
C GLU A 60 -7.53 -8.76 -10.91
N SER A 61 -6.70 -7.78 -11.20
CA SER A 61 -5.89 -7.78 -12.42
C SER A 61 -4.54 -7.16 -12.16
N LYS A 62 -3.61 -7.40 -13.08
CA LYS A 62 -2.28 -6.81 -13.01
C LYS A 62 -2.35 -5.29 -13.11
N GLU A 63 -3.23 -4.78 -13.97
CA GLU A 63 -3.39 -3.35 -14.14
C GLU A 63 -3.89 -2.69 -12.87
N MET A 64 -4.83 -3.32 -12.17
CA MET A 64 -5.31 -2.81 -10.89
C MET A 64 -4.18 -2.78 -9.86
N GLY A 65 -3.37 -3.82 -9.84
CA GLY A 65 -2.22 -3.88 -8.94
C GLY A 65 -1.20 -2.79 -9.23
N MET A 66 -0.89 -2.56 -10.50
CA MET A 66 0.05 -1.51 -10.89
C MET A 66 -0.46 -0.13 -10.49
N GLU A 67 -1.75 0.12 -10.67
CA GLU A 67 -2.37 1.38 -10.26
C GLU A 67 -2.32 1.55 -8.75
N ALA A 68 -2.74 0.53 -8.00
CA ALA A 68 -2.84 0.61 -6.54
C ALA A 68 -1.47 0.76 -5.88
N PHE A 69 -0.45 0.11 -6.44
CA PHE A 69 0.88 0.07 -5.81
C PHE A 69 1.91 0.98 -6.47
N ALA A 70 1.46 1.98 -7.23
CA ALA A 70 2.38 2.95 -7.82
C ALA A 70 3.01 3.84 -6.74
N SER A 71 2.24 4.21 -5.74
CA SER A 71 2.70 5.00 -4.59
C SER A 71 1.70 4.81 -3.45
N VAL A 72 2.04 5.30 -2.26
CA VAL A 72 1.09 5.24 -1.14
C VAL A 72 -0.13 6.11 -1.43
N ARG A 73 0.07 7.27 -2.06
CA ARG A 73 -1.04 8.14 -2.45
C ARG A 73 -1.97 7.43 -3.44
N ALA A 74 -1.40 6.73 -4.43
CA ALA A 74 -2.19 5.95 -5.38
C ALA A 74 -2.96 4.84 -4.68
N MET A 75 -2.34 4.17 -3.72
CA MET A 75 -2.98 3.13 -2.92
C MET A 75 -4.17 3.70 -2.13
N ALA A 76 -3.98 4.85 -1.49
CA ALA A 76 -5.04 5.50 -0.74
C ALA A 76 -6.22 5.87 -1.64
N GLY A 77 -5.93 6.40 -2.83
CA GLY A 77 -6.97 6.72 -3.80
C GLY A 77 -7.74 5.49 -4.25
N PHE A 78 -7.02 4.41 -4.52
CA PHE A 78 -7.62 3.14 -4.93
C PHE A 78 -8.50 2.57 -3.82
N VAL A 79 -8.01 2.55 -2.59
CA VAL A 79 -8.76 2.07 -1.43
C VAL A 79 -10.01 2.92 -1.20
N GLY A 80 -9.86 4.24 -1.20
CA GLY A 80 -10.99 5.14 -0.97
C GLY A 80 -12.11 4.97 -1.99
N LYS A 81 -11.75 4.60 -3.22
CA LYS A 81 -12.69 4.42 -4.32
C LYS A 81 -13.39 3.06 -4.30
N ASN A 82 -12.72 2.03 -3.79
CA ASN A 82 -13.16 0.64 -3.93
C ASN A 82 -13.49 -0.06 -2.60
N ARG A 83 -13.23 0.56 -1.47
CA ARG A 83 -13.42 -0.09 -0.18
C ARG A 83 -14.90 -0.35 0.11
N ILE A 84 -15.16 -1.48 0.79
CA ILE A 84 -16.49 -1.84 1.26
C ILE A 84 -16.52 -2.02 2.78
N LYS A 85 -15.38 -1.78 3.44
CA LYS A 85 -15.27 -1.84 4.89
C LYS A 85 -14.80 -0.52 5.47
#